data_5c01257cfb83f02cab71589621ad6909
#
_entry.id   5c01257cfb83f02cab71589621ad6909
#
_cell.length_a   1.000
_cell.length_b   1.000
_cell.length_c   1.000
_cell.angle_alpha   90.00
_cell.angle_beta   90.00
_cell.angle_gamma   90.00
#
_symmetry.space_group_name_H-M   'P 1'
#
loop_
_entity.id
_entity.type
_entity.pdbx_description
1 polymer ?
#
loop_
_entity_poly.entity_id
_entity_poly.type
_entity_poly.pdbx_seq_one_letter_code
_entity_poly.pdbx_strand_id
1 'polypeptide(L)'
;EIITQHHLGIEVTRRTPNIECYGAYILNPDTQKIDTYLSKVTLMATGGCGAVYATTSNPSIATGDGIAMVYRAKGTVTDMEFVQFHPTVLYNPKETRPAFLITEAMRGYGGILRLPNGEEFMQKYDRRLSLAPRDIVARAIDREMKLHGIDYVCLDVTYKDANETKRHFPHIYEKCLSLGIDITKEYIPVCPSAHYMCGGIKVDLNGESSIKRLYAVGECACTGLHGGNRLASNSLIEAAVYAKSAAKHTLNVIEGYQFNTDIPEWDDAGTLSNEERVL
;
A
#
# COMPACT_ATOMS: atom_id res chain seq x y z
N GLU A 1 17.30 3.15 9.18
CA GLU A 1 17.09 2.09 10.18
C GLU A 1 16.57 2.68 11.48
N ILE A 2 15.69 1.95 12.22
CA ILE A 2 15.18 2.40 13.52
C ILE A 2 16.22 2.11 14.61
N ILE A 3 16.56 3.12 15.41
CA ILE A 3 17.51 3.01 16.51
C ILE A 3 16.81 2.47 17.77
N THR A 4 17.33 1.36 18.30
CA THR A 4 16.83 0.73 19.54
C THR A 4 17.99 0.38 20.46
N GLN A 5 17.73 -0.28 21.61
CA GLN A 5 18.75 -0.78 22.53
C GLN A 5 19.80 -1.67 21.85
N HIS A 6 19.46 -2.29 20.70
CA HIS A 6 20.43 -3.08 19.94
C HIS A 6 21.69 -2.28 19.58
N HIS A 7 21.52 -1.02 19.24
CA HIS A 7 22.62 -0.12 18.86
C HIS A 7 23.48 0.33 20.05
N LEU A 8 23.04 0.04 21.28
CA LEU A 8 23.79 0.18 22.51
C LEU A 8 24.53 -1.12 22.92
N GLY A 9 24.60 -2.11 22.04
CA GLY A 9 25.22 -3.41 22.32
C GLY A 9 24.36 -4.35 23.16
N ILE A 10 23.08 -4.04 23.38
CA ILE A 10 22.14 -4.88 24.11
C ILE A 10 21.47 -5.84 23.12
N GLU A 11 21.51 -7.14 23.41
CA GLU A 11 20.81 -8.13 22.57
C GLU A 11 19.29 -7.90 22.62
N VAL A 12 18.68 -7.68 21.45
CA VAL A 12 17.24 -7.49 21.27
C VAL A 12 16.67 -8.61 20.44
N THR A 13 15.72 -9.33 21.00
CA THR A 13 14.97 -10.42 20.37
C THR A 13 13.48 -10.08 20.34
N ARG A 14 12.67 -10.87 19.65
CA ARG A 14 11.18 -10.73 19.68
C ARG A 14 10.57 -10.99 21.06
N ARG A 15 11.33 -11.56 21.99
CA ARG A 15 10.90 -11.83 23.38
C ARG A 15 11.39 -10.75 24.34
N THR A 16 12.23 -9.84 23.90
CA THR A 16 12.74 -8.74 24.73
C THR A 16 11.57 -7.82 25.10
N PRO A 17 11.25 -7.65 26.37
CA PRO A 17 10.20 -6.74 26.79
C PRO A 17 10.68 -5.29 26.66
N ASN A 18 9.72 -4.39 26.45
CA ASN A 18 9.98 -2.93 26.49
C ASN A 18 11.11 -2.49 25.55
N ILE A 19 11.12 -2.95 24.30
CA ILE A 19 11.99 -2.39 23.27
C ILE A 19 11.60 -0.91 23.12
N GLU A 20 12.59 -0.01 23.07
CA GLU A 20 12.38 1.43 22.90
C GLU A 20 13.06 1.94 21.63
N CYS A 21 12.39 2.87 20.96
CA CYS A 21 12.92 3.61 19.83
C CYS A 21 13.58 4.91 20.33
N TYR A 22 14.80 5.17 19.88
CA TYR A 22 15.57 6.38 20.23
C TYR A 22 15.74 7.33 19.04
N GLY A 23 15.23 6.96 17.88
CA GLY A 23 15.34 7.71 16.63
C GLY A 23 15.57 6.82 15.42
N ALA A 24 16.26 7.35 14.44
CA ALA A 24 16.58 6.63 13.21
C ALA A 24 17.91 7.06 12.59
N TYR A 25 18.59 6.12 11.94
CA TYR A 25 19.63 6.41 10.96
C TYR A 25 18.98 6.67 9.60
N ILE A 26 19.31 7.79 8.99
CA ILE A 26 18.68 8.28 7.77
C ILE A 26 19.74 8.57 6.71
N LEU A 27 19.63 7.91 5.54
CA LEU A 27 20.46 8.22 4.40
C LEU A 27 20.06 9.59 3.84
N ASN A 28 21.02 10.49 3.76
CA ASN A 28 20.90 11.75 3.05
C ASN A 28 21.28 11.50 1.57
N PRO A 29 20.34 11.60 0.63
CA PRO A 29 20.60 11.28 -0.79
C PRO A 29 21.57 12.27 -1.46
N ASP A 30 21.65 13.51 -0.98
CA ASP A 30 22.50 14.54 -1.56
C ASP A 30 23.98 14.35 -1.16
N THR A 31 24.21 14.00 0.09
CA THR A 31 25.56 13.80 0.62
C THR A 31 26.02 12.35 0.59
N GLN A 32 25.13 11.40 0.35
CA GLN A 32 25.36 9.95 0.45
C GLN A 32 25.86 9.50 1.83
N LYS A 33 25.62 10.30 2.84
CA LYS A 33 25.95 9.99 4.24
C LYS A 33 24.73 9.55 5.01
N ILE A 34 24.96 8.76 6.03
CA ILE A 34 23.91 8.35 6.97
C ILE A 34 24.03 9.22 8.22
N ASP A 35 22.98 9.98 8.48
CA ASP A 35 22.90 10.88 9.62
C ASP A 35 22.12 10.22 10.76
N THR A 36 22.53 10.49 12.00
CA THR A 36 21.84 10.02 13.22
C THR A 36 20.82 11.05 13.67
N TYR A 37 19.54 10.68 13.63
CA TYR A 37 18.44 11.51 14.15
C TYR A 37 17.92 10.93 15.46
N LEU A 38 18.21 11.59 16.56
CA LEU A 38 17.67 11.23 17.89
C LEU A 38 16.31 11.86 18.09
N SER A 39 15.39 11.10 18.66
CA SER A 39 14.03 11.56 18.94
C SER A 39 13.48 11.02 20.25
N LYS A 40 12.62 11.81 20.91
CA LYS A 40 11.85 11.34 22.06
C LYS A 40 10.73 10.39 21.64
N VAL A 41 10.18 10.63 20.44
CA VAL A 41 9.12 9.83 19.82
C VAL A 41 9.36 9.81 18.31
N THR A 42 9.14 8.67 17.70
CA THR A 42 9.23 8.48 16.23
C THR A 42 7.88 8.07 15.68
N LEU A 43 7.43 8.71 14.59
CA LEU A 43 6.20 8.39 13.90
C LEU A 43 6.50 7.81 12.51
N MET A 44 6.04 6.60 12.25
CA MET A 44 6.11 5.95 10.95
C MET A 44 4.87 6.28 10.13
N ALA A 45 5.05 6.89 8.96
CA ALA A 45 3.99 7.21 8.00
C ALA A 45 4.47 6.88 6.58
N THR A 46 5.04 5.69 6.40
CA THR A 46 5.86 5.30 5.24
C THR A 46 5.05 4.68 4.09
N GLY A 47 3.72 4.60 4.23
CA GLY A 47 2.87 3.99 3.21
C GLY A 47 2.98 2.46 3.17
N GLY A 48 2.39 1.87 2.14
CA GLY A 48 2.30 0.42 1.97
C GLY A 48 3.45 -0.21 1.19
N CYS A 49 3.20 -1.41 0.66
CA CYS A 49 4.20 -2.22 -0.03
C CYS A 49 3.75 -2.71 -1.43
N GLY A 50 2.81 -2.01 -2.09
CA GLY A 50 2.27 -2.45 -3.37
C GLY A 50 3.30 -2.61 -4.48
N ALA A 51 4.43 -1.88 -4.41
CA ALA A 51 5.49 -1.97 -5.43
C ALA A 51 6.27 -3.30 -5.44
N VAL A 52 6.06 -4.20 -4.47
CA VAL A 52 6.61 -5.58 -4.52
C VAL A 52 5.88 -6.45 -5.54
N TYR A 53 4.71 -6.04 -6.00
CA TYR A 53 3.92 -6.75 -7.01
C TYR A 53 4.25 -6.28 -8.42
N ALA A 54 4.14 -7.19 -9.38
CA ALA A 54 4.42 -6.92 -10.79
C ALA A 54 3.51 -5.83 -11.36
N THR A 55 2.23 -5.84 -10.98
CA THR A 55 1.25 -4.81 -11.36
C THR A 55 0.66 -4.18 -10.11
N THR A 56 0.79 -2.87 -9.99
CA THR A 56 0.29 -2.11 -8.84
C THR A 56 -0.20 -0.72 -9.24
N SER A 57 -1.24 -0.24 -8.56
CA SER A 57 -1.69 1.15 -8.66
C SER A 57 -0.91 2.09 -7.72
N ASN A 58 -0.01 1.57 -6.90
CA ASN A 58 0.81 2.35 -5.99
C ASN A 58 2.06 2.93 -6.70
N PRO A 59 2.59 4.05 -6.23
CA PRO A 59 3.85 4.61 -6.72
C PRO A 59 5.03 3.64 -6.45
N SER A 60 6.09 3.76 -7.24
CA SER A 60 7.28 2.89 -7.14
C SER A 60 7.95 2.91 -5.76
N ILE A 61 7.77 4.00 -5.00
CA ILE A 61 8.30 4.14 -3.65
C ILE A 61 7.52 3.34 -2.59
N ALA A 62 6.37 2.74 -2.93
CA ALA A 62 5.58 1.92 -2.00
C ALA A 62 6.22 0.53 -1.84
N THR A 63 7.41 0.46 -1.29
CA THR A 63 8.27 -0.72 -1.18
C THR A 63 8.18 -1.45 0.16
N GLY A 64 7.43 -0.89 1.13
CA GLY A 64 7.24 -1.49 2.46
C GLY A 64 8.40 -1.29 3.42
N ASP A 65 9.30 -0.36 3.14
CA ASP A 65 10.54 -0.15 3.90
C ASP A 65 10.28 0.10 5.38
N GLY A 66 9.28 0.92 5.73
CA GLY A 66 8.95 1.19 7.13
C GLY A 66 8.48 -0.05 7.88
N ILE A 67 7.66 -0.89 7.25
CA ILE A 67 7.22 -2.17 7.81
C ILE A 67 8.43 -3.09 8.03
N ALA A 68 9.32 -3.17 7.04
CA ALA A 68 10.53 -3.97 7.12
C ALA A 68 11.50 -3.47 8.21
N MET A 69 11.64 -2.14 8.37
CA MET A 69 12.46 -1.55 9.44
C MET A 69 11.95 -1.92 10.83
N VAL A 70 10.63 -1.83 11.04
CA VAL A 70 10.02 -2.22 12.34
C VAL A 70 10.18 -3.73 12.59
N TYR A 71 10.01 -4.56 11.54
CA TYR A 71 10.23 -6.00 11.65
C TYR A 71 11.68 -6.35 12.03
N ARG A 72 12.68 -5.68 11.44
CA ARG A 72 14.10 -5.86 11.80
C ARG A 72 14.38 -5.41 13.22
N ALA A 73 13.76 -4.32 13.66
CA ALA A 73 13.83 -3.82 15.04
C ALA A 73 13.07 -4.70 16.05
N LYS A 74 12.56 -5.87 15.62
CA LYS A 74 11.81 -6.85 16.41
C LYS A 74 10.41 -6.38 16.84
N GLY A 75 9.90 -5.31 16.25
CA GLY A 75 8.52 -4.89 16.41
C GLY A 75 7.54 -5.87 15.77
N THR A 76 6.30 -5.81 16.23
CA THR A 76 5.23 -6.71 15.75
C THR A 76 4.64 -6.17 14.45
N VAL A 77 4.64 -7.02 13.41
CA VAL A 77 3.88 -6.81 12.19
C VAL A 77 2.84 -7.90 12.06
N THR A 78 1.68 -7.59 11.48
CA THR A 78 0.54 -8.53 11.40
C THR A 78 -0.24 -8.35 10.12
N ASP A 79 -0.99 -9.38 9.76
CA ASP A 79 -1.92 -9.39 8.61
C ASP A 79 -1.23 -9.10 7.26
N MET A 80 0.07 -9.44 7.14
CA MET A 80 0.88 -9.16 5.96
C MET A 80 0.41 -9.93 4.71
N GLU A 81 -0.36 -10.99 4.87
CA GLU A 81 -1.00 -11.73 3.79
C GLU A 81 -2.20 -11.01 3.18
N PHE A 82 -2.76 -9.99 3.84
CA PHE A 82 -3.95 -9.28 3.38
C PHE A 82 -3.60 -8.06 2.53
N VAL A 83 -3.35 -8.32 1.26
CA VAL A 83 -3.17 -7.26 0.26
C VAL A 83 -4.45 -7.14 -0.57
N GLN A 84 -5.05 -5.95 -0.58
CA GLN A 84 -6.21 -5.68 -1.42
C GLN A 84 -5.78 -5.46 -2.86
N PHE A 85 -6.39 -6.21 -3.76
CA PHE A 85 -6.28 -5.98 -5.20
C PHE A 85 -7.43 -5.11 -5.69
N HIS A 86 -7.13 -4.02 -6.40
CA HIS A 86 -8.15 -3.30 -7.14
C HIS A 86 -8.50 -4.09 -8.40
N PRO A 87 -9.80 -4.35 -8.67
CA PRO A 87 -10.19 -5.20 -9.78
C PRO A 87 -9.81 -4.66 -11.15
N THR A 88 -9.83 -3.33 -11.30
CA THR A 88 -9.79 -2.68 -12.60
C THR A 88 -8.73 -1.57 -12.64
N VAL A 89 -7.51 -1.92 -13.05
CA VAL A 89 -6.55 -0.97 -13.61
C VAL A 89 -6.52 -1.14 -15.12
N LEU A 90 -6.17 -0.09 -15.84
CA LEU A 90 -5.99 -0.15 -17.28
C LEU A 90 -4.84 -1.13 -17.61
N TYR A 91 -5.14 -2.16 -18.37
CA TYR A 91 -4.12 -3.07 -18.85
C TYR A 91 -3.25 -2.37 -19.90
N ASN A 92 -2.00 -2.13 -19.53
CA ASN A 92 -0.97 -1.62 -20.43
C ASN A 92 0.36 -2.27 -20.02
N PRO A 93 0.91 -3.21 -20.80
CA PRO A 93 2.14 -3.91 -20.45
C PRO A 93 3.36 -3.00 -20.34
N LYS A 94 3.28 -1.75 -20.85
CA LYS A 94 4.35 -0.74 -20.72
C LYS A 94 4.23 0.14 -19.48
N GLU A 95 3.09 0.15 -18.80
CA GLU A 95 2.81 1.00 -17.65
C GLU A 95 2.18 0.18 -16.50
N THR A 96 2.98 -0.65 -15.84
CA THR A 96 2.50 -1.52 -14.76
C THR A 96 2.75 -0.93 -13.36
N ARG A 97 3.59 0.11 -13.24
CA ARG A 97 4.02 0.71 -11.96
C ARG A 97 4.25 2.21 -12.07
N PRO A 98 3.30 3.06 -11.68
CA PRO A 98 1.92 2.74 -11.27
C PRO A 98 1.02 2.45 -12.48
N ALA A 99 0.23 1.39 -12.38
CA ALA A 99 -0.82 1.12 -13.34
C ALA A 99 -1.96 2.14 -13.18
N PHE A 100 -2.50 2.62 -14.30
CA PHE A 100 -3.55 3.63 -14.28
C PHE A 100 -4.87 3.06 -13.75
N LEU A 101 -5.40 3.67 -12.70
CA LEU A 101 -6.62 3.21 -12.02
C LEU A 101 -7.88 3.54 -12.82
N ILE A 102 -8.64 2.52 -13.22
CA ILE A 102 -10.02 2.68 -13.67
C ILE A 102 -10.92 2.61 -12.43
N THR A 103 -11.40 3.76 -12.01
CA THR A 103 -12.12 3.90 -10.74
C THR A 103 -13.31 2.95 -10.59
N GLU A 104 -13.58 2.52 -9.37
CA GLU A 104 -14.78 1.75 -9.03
C GLU A 104 -16.08 2.46 -9.42
N ALA A 105 -16.08 3.80 -9.42
CA ALA A 105 -17.22 4.60 -9.84
C ALA A 105 -17.67 4.28 -11.28
N MET A 106 -16.76 3.82 -12.16
CA MET A 106 -17.13 3.43 -13.52
C MET A 106 -17.99 2.14 -13.54
N ARG A 107 -17.71 1.18 -12.63
CA ARG A 107 -18.59 0.02 -12.42
C ARG A 107 -19.91 0.45 -11.79
N GLY A 108 -19.87 1.40 -10.83
CA GLY A 108 -21.07 2.01 -10.26
C GLY A 108 -21.93 2.78 -11.28
N TYR A 109 -21.33 3.42 -12.26
CA TYR A 109 -22.00 4.08 -13.39
C TYR A 109 -22.71 3.07 -14.32
N GLY A 110 -22.34 1.80 -14.24
CA GLY A 110 -22.94 0.70 -14.98
C GLY A 110 -21.93 -0.11 -15.80
N GLY A 111 -20.62 0.12 -15.65
CA GLY A 111 -19.61 -0.65 -16.39
C GLY A 111 -19.78 -2.16 -16.20
N ILE A 112 -19.83 -2.90 -17.31
CA ILE A 112 -20.04 -4.35 -17.35
C ILE A 112 -18.72 -5.04 -17.64
N LEU A 113 -18.36 -6.02 -16.82
CA LEU A 113 -17.16 -6.84 -17.03
C LEU A 113 -17.45 -7.95 -18.06
N ARG A 114 -16.61 -8.01 -19.10
CA ARG A 114 -16.71 -8.95 -20.20
C ARG A 114 -15.38 -9.62 -20.50
N LEU A 115 -15.43 -10.80 -21.06
CA LEU A 115 -14.28 -11.39 -21.77
C LEU A 115 -14.00 -10.62 -23.07
N PRO A 116 -12.80 -10.74 -23.68
CA PRO A 116 -12.49 -10.10 -24.96
C PRO A 116 -13.45 -10.48 -26.11
N ASN A 117 -14.10 -11.65 -26.02
CA ASN A 117 -15.14 -12.08 -26.97
C ASN A 117 -16.52 -11.42 -26.75
N GLY A 118 -16.65 -10.56 -25.72
CA GLY A 118 -17.88 -9.87 -25.35
C GLY A 118 -18.79 -10.61 -24.36
N GLU A 119 -18.44 -11.84 -23.93
CA GLU A 119 -19.24 -12.63 -22.99
C GLU A 119 -19.17 -12.03 -21.58
N GLU A 120 -20.31 -11.87 -20.90
CA GLU A 120 -20.38 -11.53 -19.49
C GLU A 120 -20.08 -12.74 -18.62
N PHE A 121 -19.30 -12.57 -17.57
CA PHE A 121 -18.88 -13.69 -16.70
C PHE A 121 -19.27 -13.54 -15.23
N MET A 122 -19.53 -12.33 -14.75
CA MET A 122 -19.73 -12.08 -13.32
C MET A 122 -20.93 -12.82 -12.71
N GLN A 123 -21.94 -13.18 -13.49
CA GLN A 123 -23.08 -13.99 -13.03
C GLN A 123 -22.69 -15.39 -12.51
N LYS A 124 -21.51 -15.90 -12.90
CA LYS A 124 -20.95 -17.17 -12.41
C LYS A 124 -20.42 -17.04 -10.97
N TYR A 125 -20.18 -15.82 -10.49
CA TYR A 125 -19.43 -15.53 -9.25
C TYR A 125 -20.25 -14.84 -8.17
N ASP A 126 -21.06 -13.83 -8.53
CA ASP A 126 -21.85 -13.08 -7.56
C ASP A 126 -23.10 -12.47 -8.19
N ARG A 127 -24.24 -12.53 -7.46
CA ARG A 127 -25.53 -11.97 -7.92
C ARG A 127 -25.52 -10.44 -8.12
N ARG A 128 -24.57 -9.73 -7.50
CA ARG A 128 -24.36 -8.27 -7.66
C ARG A 128 -23.58 -7.93 -8.92
N LEU A 129 -23.14 -8.94 -9.66
CA LEU A 129 -22.39 -8.80 -10.91
C LEU A 129 -21.14 -7.92 -10.75
N SER A 130 -20.94 -6.96 -11.66
CA SER A 130 -19.79 -6.03 -11.61
C SER A 130 -19.77 -5.11 -10.39
N LEU A 131 -20.86 -5.07 -9.60
CA LEU A 131 -20.96 -4.31 -8.33
C LEU A 131 -20.65 -5.14 -7.09
N ALA A 132 -20.22 -6.38 -7.24
CA ALA A 132 -19.74 -7.19 -6.13
C ALA A 132 -18.52 -6.53 -5.44
N PRO A 133 -18.22 -6.86 -4.17
CA PRO A 133 -17.03 -6.38 -3.46
C PRO A 133 -15.73 -6.60 -4.25
N ARG A 134 -14.75 -5.74 -4.04
CA ARG A 134 -13.49 -5.72 -4.80
C ARG A 134 -12.78 -7.06 -4.82
N ASP A 135 -12.73 -7.75 -3.70
CA ASP A 135 -12.09 -9.05 -3.56
C ASP A 135 -12.77 -10.13 -4.41
N ILE A 136 -14.10 -10.13 -4.46
CA ILE A 136 -14.87 -11.06 -5.29
C ILE A 136 -14.61 -10.76 -6.77
N VAL A 137 -14.70 -9.50 -7.17
CA VAL A 137 -14.47 -9.09 -8.57
C VAL A 137 -13.04 -9.37 -9.00
N ALA A 138 -12.05 -9.04 -8.18
CA ALA A 138 -10.64 -9.27 -8.50
C ALA A 138 -10.34 -10.76 -8.67
N ARG A 139 -10.85 -11.63 -7.77
CA ARG A 139 -10.70 -13.08 -7.89
C ARG A 139 -11.45 -13.66 -9.10
N ALA A 140 -12.63 -13.12 -9.42
CA ALA A 140 -13.37 -13.55 -10.62
C ALA A 140 -12.58 -13.22 -11.90
N ILE A 141 -12.05 -12.00 -12.02
CA ILE A 141 -11.22 -11.60 -13.15
C ILE A 141 -9.96 -12.46 -13.26
N ASP A 142 -9.20 -12.64 -12.16
CA ASP A 142 -8.00 -13.47 -12.14
C ASP A 142 -8.30 -14.91 -12.59
N ARG A 143 -9.42 -15.47 -12.13
CA ARG A 143 -9.85 -16.81 -12.52
C ARG A 143 -10.19 -16.90 -14.01
N GLU A 144 -10.96 -15.95 -14.55
CA GLU A 144 -11.30 -15.96 -15.98
C GLU A 144 -10.05 -15.75 -16.84
N MET A 145 -9.13 -14.86 -16.42
CA MET A 145 -7.85 -14.68 -17.12
C MET A 145 -7.06 -15.99 -17.22
N LYS A 146 -6.96 -16.74 -16.10
CA LYS A 146 -6.27 -18.02 -16.05
C LYS A 146 -6.99 -19.12 -16.87
N LEU A 147 -8.32 -19.18 -16.80
CA LEU A 147 -9.12 -20.16 -17.54
C LEU A 147 -9.01 -20.00 -19.05
N HIS A 148 -8.95 -18.75 -19.52
CA HIS A 148 -8.93 -18.44 -20.95
C HIS A 148 -7.53 -18.16 -21.49
N GLY A 149 -6.48 -18.17 -20.65
CA GLY A 149 -5.10 -17.86 -21.06
C GLY A 149 -4.96 -16.44 -21.60
N ILE A 150 -5.66 -15.46 -20.99
CA ILE A 150 -5.65 -14.04 -21.40
C ILE A 150 -5.04 -13.16 -20.33
N ASP A 151 -4.46 -12.04 -20.72
CA ASP A 151 -3.78 -11.11 -19.84
C ASP A 151 -4.69 -10.02 -19.25
N TYR A 152 -5.91 -9.87 -19.78
CA TYR A 152 -6.87 -8.87 -19.35
C TYR A 152 -8.31 -9.32 -19.63
N VAL A 153 -9.23 -8.67 -18.95
CA VAL A 153 -10.67 -8.68 -19.29
C VAL A 153 -11.09 -7.28 -19.74
N CYS A 154 -12.31 -7.12 -20.15
CA CYS A 154 -12.84 -5.86 -20.67
C CYS A 154 -13.85 -5.24 -19.71
N LEU A 155 -13.81 -3.91 -19.58
CA LEU A 155 -14.86 -3.13 -18.93
C LEU A 155 -15.63 -2.36 -20.00
N ASP A 156 -16.91 -2.67 -20.16
CA ASP A 156 -17.79 -2.12 -21.18
C ASP A 156 -18.67 -1.01 -20.62
N VAL A 157 -18.56 0.19 -21.18
CA VAL A 157 -19.45 1.34 -20.97
C VAL A 157 -19.98 1.90 -22.30
N THR A 158 -19.78 1.18 -23.41
CA THR A 158 -20.11 1.66 -24.78
C THR A 158 -21.59 1.85 -25.02
N TYR A 159 -22.44 1.19 -24.25
CA TYR A 159 -23.90 1.31 -24.33
C TYR A 159 -24.45 2.55 -23.60
N LYS A 160 -23.60 3.30 -22.90
CA LYS A 160 -23.95 4.55 -22.23
C LYS A 160 -23.86 5.75 -23.18
N ASP A 161 -24.53 6.85 -22.83
CA ASP A 161 -24.38 8.08 -23.60
C ASP A 161 -22.93 8.55 -23.61
N ALA A 162 -22.41 8.80 -24.82
CA ALA A 162 -20.99 9.12 -25.01
C ALA A 162 -20.59 10.45 -24.36
N ASN A 163 -21.48 11.48 -24.41
CA ASN A 163 -21.19 12.79 -23.82
C ASN A 163 -21.26 12.73 -22.30
N GLU A 164 -22.20 11.98 -21.76
CA GLU A 164 -22.33 11.75 -20.33
C GLU A 164 -21.11 10.99 -19.80
N THR A 165 -20.67 9.93 -20.47
CA THR A 165 -19.47 9.16 -20.09
C THR A 165 -18.23 10.03 -20.06
N LYS A 166 -17.99 10.87 -21.07
CA LYS A 166 -16.87 11.81 -21.13
C LYS A 166 -16.93 12.84 -20.00
N ARG A 167 -18.12 13.35 -19.68
CA ARG A 167 -18.31 14.34 -18.60
C ARG A 167 -18.07 13.75 -17.21
N HIS A 168 -18.49 12.50 -16.98
CA HIS A 168 -18.33 11.83 -15.69
C HIS A 168 -16.89 11.35 -15.46
N PHE A 169 -16.18 10.94 -16.50
CA PHE A 169 -14.85 10.33 -16.42
C PHE A 169 -13.84 10.98 -17.37
N PRO A 170 -13.64 12.30 -17.33
CA PRO A 170 -12.80 13.02 -18.31
C PRO A 170 -11.36 12.51 -18.31
N HIS A 171 -10.74 12.32 -17.14
CA HIS A 171 -9.36 11.81 -17.06
C HIS A 171 -9.18 10.38 -17.54
N ILE A 172 -10.19 9.51 -17.29
CA ILE A 172 -10.14 8.13 -17.81
C ILE A 172 -10.30 8.14 -19.33
N TYR A 173 -11.23 8.96 -19.84
CA TYR A 173 -11.43 9.12 -21.29
C TYR A 173 -10.14 9.61 -21.97
N GLU A 174 -9.55 10.69 -21.47
CA GLU A 174 -8.30 11.25 -22.01
C GLU A 174 -7.15 10.25 -21.97
N LYS A 175 -6.95 9.55 -20.84
CA LYS A 175 -5.91 8.53 -20.72
C LYS A 175 -6.10 7.37 -21.68
N CYS A 176 -7.31 6.82 -21.78
CA CYS A 176 -7.60 5.74 -22.71
C CYS A 176 -7.44 6.20 -24.16
N LEU A 177 -7.94 7.40 -24.50
CA LEU A 177 -7.82 7.96 -25.85
C LEU A 177 -6.35 8.19 -26.23
N SER A 178 -5.48 8.59 -25.30
CA SER A 178 -4.03 8.73 -25.55
C SER A 178 -3.34 7.41 -25.92
N LEU A 179 -3.97 6.30 -25.60
CA LEU A 179 -3.53 4.94 -25.96
C LEU A 179 -4.29 4.38 -27.16
N GLY A 180 -5.13 5.20 -27.82
CA GLY A 180 -5.90 4.80 -28.99
C GLY A 180 -7.24 4.14 -28.67
N ILE A 181 -7.70 4.15 -27.40
CA ILE A 181 -8.93 3.51 -26.94
C ILE A 181 -10.02 4.56 -26.73
N ASP A 182 -11.02 4.65 -27.60
CA ASP A 182 -12.21 5.47 -27.39
C ASP A 182 -13.24 4.68 -26.56
N ILE A 183 -13.28 4.91 -25.25
CA ILE A 183 -14.14 4.19 -24.30
C ILE A 183 -15.65 4.32 -24.59
N THR A 184 -16.04 5.24 -25.47
CA THR A 184 -17.44 5.38 -25.92
C THR A 184 -17.78 4.44 -27.07
N LYS A 185 -16.80 3.76 -27.66
CA LYS A 185 -16.93 2.87 -28.80
C LYS A 185 -16.29 1.50 -28.60
N GLU A 186 -15.30 1.44 -27.70
CA GLU A 186 -14.48 0.27 -27.47
C GLU A 186 -14.44 -0.09 -25.99
N TYR A 187 -14.25 -1.35 -25.68
CA TYR A 187 -14.10 -1.82 -24.32
C TYR A 187 -12.74 -1.39 -23.74
N ILE A 188 -12.72 -1.09 -22.47
CA ILE A 188 -11.50 -0.76 -21.73
C ILE A 188 -10.83 -2.08 -21.31
N PRO A 189 -9.60 -2.39 -21.73
CA PRO A 189 -8.87 -3.54 -21.22
C PRO A 189 -8.46 -3.29 -19.75
N VAL A 190 -8.82 -4.20 -18.87
CA VAL A 190 -8.56 -4.06 -17.43
C VAL A 190 -8.04 -5.36 -16.82
N CYS A 191 -7.22 -5.23 -15.79
CA CYS A 191 -6.73 -6.35 -14.99
C CYS A 191 -6.66 -5.99 -13.50
N PRO A 192 -6.59 -6.97 -12.58
CA PRO A 192 -6.38 -6.72 -11.16
C PRO A 192 -4.96 -6.21 -10.88
N SER A 193 -4.82 -5.37 -9.86
CA SER A 193 -3.52 -4.88 -9.41
C SER A 193 -3.46 -4.73 -7.90
N ALA A 194 -2.28 -4.90 -7.31
CA ALA A 194 -2.06 -4.59 -5.90
C ALA A 194 -2.37 -3.11 -5.65
N HIS A 195 -3.15 -2.82 -4.60
CA HIS A 195 -3.72 -1.49 -4.39
C HIS A 195 -3.57 -0.98 -2.97
N TYR A 196 -3.75 -1.82 -1.97
CA TYR A 196 -3.68 -1.41 -0.57
C TYR A 196 -3.21 -2.54 0.34
N MET A 197 -2.24 -2.22 1.22
CA MET A 197 -1.79 -3.13 2.27
C MET A 197 -2.72 -3.03 3.47
N CYS A 198 -3.49 -4.09 3.78
CA CYS A 198 -4.38 -4.10 4.93
C CYS A 198 -3.65 -4.41 6.24
N GLY A 199 -2.57 -5.18 6.16
CA GLY A 199 -1.66 -5.45 7.26
C GLY A 199 -0.59 -4.37 7.44
N GLY A 200 0.39 -4.64 8.29
CA GLY A 200 1.49 -3.72 8.56
C GLY A 200 1.97 -3.76 10.01
N ILE A 201 2.48 -2.64 10.49
CA ILE A 201 2.94 -2.45 11.86
C ILE A 201 1.72 -2.50 12.79
N LYS A 202 1.68 -3.49 13.69
CA LYS A 202 0.59 -3.60 14.67
C LYS A 202 0.62 -2.40 15.64
N VAL A 203 -0.51 -1.73 15.77
CA VAL A 203 -0.67 -0.58 16.66
C VAL A 203 -1.88 -0.73 17.58
N ASP A 204 -1.86 -0.01 18.71
CA ASP A 204 -3.00 0.18 19.59
C ASP A 204 -3.91 1.33 19.12
N LEU A 205 -4.94 1.68 19.91
CA LEU A 205 -5.85 2.78 19.61
C LEU A 205 -5.22 4.17 19.60
N ASN A 206 -4.01 4.30 20.14
CA ASN A 206 -3.22 5.52 20.11
C ASN A 206 -2.25 5.57 18.92
N GLY A 207 -2.20 4.52 18.12
CA GLY A 207 -1.20 4.37 17.06
C GLY A 207 0.19 3.96 17.57
N GLU A 208 0.33 3.60 18.87
CA GLU A 208 1.60 3.14 19.43
C GLU A 208 1.86 1.69 19.03
N SER A 209 3.09 1.40 18.59
CA SER A 209 3.51 0.06 18.19
C SER A 209 3.91 -0.79 19.40
N SER A 210 4.36 -2.03 19.16
CA SER A 210 4.99 -2.87 20.19
C SER A 210 6.37 -2.38 20.66
N ILE A 211 6.96 -1.41 19.96
CA ILE A 211 8.18 -0.73 20.34
C ILE A 211 7.76 0.60 20.99
N LYS A 212 8.15 0.83 22.23
CA LYS A 212 7.84 2.07 22.94
C LYS A 212 8.43 3.27 22.21
N ARG A 213 7.75 4.42 22.28
CA ARG A 213 8.14 5.67 21.61
C ARG A 213 8.07 5.59 20.07
N LEU A 214 7.58 4.47 19.51
CA LEU A 214 7.41 4.29 18.08
C LEU A 214 5.91 4.13 17.74
N TYR A 215 5.40 5.06 16.95
CA TYR A 215 4.05 5.10 16.47
C TYR A 215 4.01 4.76 14.97
N ALA A 216 2.89 4.26 14.50
CA ALA A 216 2.64 4.09 13.07
C ALA A 216 1.22 4.51 12.72
N VAL A 217 1.06 5.20 11.57
CA VAL A 217 -0.23 5.70 11.08
C VAL A 217 -0.31 5.56 9.55
N GLY A 218 -1.53 5.54 9.04
CA GLY A 218 -1.77 5.35 7.61
C GLY A 218 -1.47 3.92 7.16
N GLU A 219 -1.20 3.73 5.89
CA GLU A 219 -1.13 2.41 5.27
C GLU A 219 0.00 1.49 5.78
N CYS A 220 1.04 2.04 6.42
CA CYS A 220 2.06 1.19 7.06
C CYS A 220 1.61 0.58 8.40
N ALA A 221 0.50 1.08 8.98
CA ALA A 221 -0.03 0.61 10.25
C ALA A 221 -1.13 -0.44 10.06
N CYS A 222 -1.11 -1.48 10.87
CA CYS A 222 -2.24 -2.41 11.00
C CYS A 222 -3.01 -2.11 12.28
N THR A 223 -4.14 -1.43 12.12
CA THR A 223 -5.07 -1.07 13.20
C THR A 223 -6.12 -2.15 13.46
N GLY A 224 -6.25 -3.11 12.52
CA GLY A 224 -7.32 -4.11 12.50
C GLY A 224 -8.62 -3.64 11.85
N LEU A 225 -8.76 -2.35 11.50
CA LEU A 225 -9.99 -1.79 10.92
C LEU A 225 -10.38 -2.47 9.59
N HIS A 226 -9.39 -2.79 8.77
CA HIS A 226 -9.64 -3.26 7.41
C HIS A 226 -9.85 -4.77 7.30
N GLY A 227 -9.38 -5.54 8.29
CA GLY A 227 -9.38 -7.01 8.18
C GLY A 227 -8.69 -7.46 6.88
N GLY A 228 -9.27 -8.41 6.17
CA GLY A 228 -8.73 -8.92 4.92
C GLY A 228 -9.06 -8.10 3.67
N ASN A 229 -9.93 -7.07 3.76
CA ASN A 229 -10.39 -6.32 2.57
C ASN A 229 -10.94 -4.94 2.95
N ARG A 230 -10.16 -3.90 2.71
CA ARG A 230 -10.49 -2.50 3.02
C ARG A 230 -11.72 -2.02 2.23
N LEU A 231 -12.66 -1.37 2.92
CA LEU A 231 -13.73 -0.62 2.25
C LEU A 231 -13.17 0.66 1.60
N ALA A 232 -13.73 1.00 0.45
CA ALA A 232 -13.31 2.18 -0.30
C ALA A 232 -13.33 3.45 0.57
N SER A 233 -12.30 4.29 0.44
CA SER A 233 -12.09 5.57 1.13
C SER A 233 -11.82 5.49 2.64
N ASN A 234 -12.01 4.35 3.32
CA ASN A 234 -11.79 4.24 4.76
C ASN A 234 -10.33 4.45 5.18
N SER A 235 -9.36 4.19 4.29
CA SER A 235 -7.94 4.43 4.58
C SER A 235 -7.60 5.89 4.88
N LEU A 236 -8.26 6.85 4.22
CA LEU A 236 -8.02 8.27 4.46
C LEU A 236 -8.56 8.70 5.83
N ILE A 237 -9.73 8.19 6.20
CA ILE A 237 -10.34 8.48 7.50
C ILE A 237 -9.51 7.83 8.62
N GLU A 238 -9.11 6.58 8.44
CA GLU A 238 -8.23 5.87 9.38
C GLU A 238 -6.93 6.64 9.61
N ALA A 239 -6.23 7.02 8.53
CA ALA A 239 -4.97 7.77 8.63
C ALA A 239 -5.16 9.07 9.42
N ALA A 240 -6.22 9.84 9.15
CA ALA A 240 -6.51 11.08 9.85
C ALA A 240 -6.84 10.86 11.34
N VAL A 241 -7.67 9.85 11.65
CA VAL A 241 -8.07 9.54 13.03
C VAL A 241 -6.86 9.06 13.85
N TYR A 242 -6.09 8.10 13.33
CA TYR A 242 -4.93 7.57 14.05
C TYR A 242 -3.80 8.59 14.15
N ALA A 243 -3.56 9.43 13.14
CA ALA A 243 -2.59 10.53 13.26
C ALA A 243 -2.97 11.50 14.38
N LYS A 244 -4.27 11.86 14.49
CA LYS A 244 -4.78 12.69 15.58
C LYS A 244 -4.66 12.00 16.95
N SER A 245 -4.95 10.71 17.01
CA SER A 245 -4.84 9.92 18.24
C SER A 245 -3.39 9.83 18.71
N ALA A 246 -2.47 9.51 17.79
CA ALA A 246 -1.03 9.46 18.06
C ALA A 246 -0.49 10.81 18.54
N ALA A 247 -0.85 11.90 17.89
CA ALA A 247 -0.45 13.25 18.32
C ALA A 247 -0.94 13.58 19.73
N LYS A 248 -2.19 13.29 20.06
CA LYS A 248 -2.74 13.50 21.40
C LYS A 248 -2.02 12.67 22.47
N HIS A 249 -1.80 11.39 22.18
CA HIS A 249 -1.11 10.51 23.11
C HIS A 249 0.34 10.96 23.33
N THR A 250 1.04 11.29 22.24
CA THR A 250 2.42 11.81 22.31
C THR A 250 2.54 13.05 23.18
N LEU A 251 1.61 14.02 23.07
CA LEU A 251 1.63 15.21 23.93
C LEU A 251 1.55 14.88 25.41
N ASN A 252 0.88 13.80 25.78
CA ASN A 252 0.74 13.39 27.19
C ASN A 252 1.99 12.69 27.74
N VAL A 253 2.80 12.08 26.89
CA VAL A 253 3.93 11.23 27.34
C VAL A 253 5.31 11.81 27.03
N ILE A 254 5.45 12.73 26.08
CA ILE A 254 6.72 13.21 25.54
C ILE A 254 7.59 13.92 26.58
N GLU A 255 6.99 14.58 27.57
CA GLU A 255 7.71 15.26 28.66
C GLU A 255 8.43 14.26 29.58
N GLY A 256 7.91 13.01 29.69
CA GLY A 256 8.54 11.94 30.45
C GLY A 256 9.73 11.28 29.74
N TYR A 257 9.95 11.58 28.46
CA TYR A 257 11.05 11.00 27.70
C TYR A 257 12.24 11.93 27.60
N GLN A 258 13.45 11.36 27.71
CA GLN A 258 14.71 12.05 27.45
C GLN A 258 15.33 11.53 26.16
N PHE A 259 16.18 12.34 25.52
CA PHE A 259 17.03 11.88 24.43
C PHE A 259 18.06 10.88 24.98
N ASN A 260 18.30 9.81 24.25
CA ASN A 260 19.42 8.93 24.50
C ASN A 260 20.61 9.41 23.66
N THR A 261 21.57 10.03 24.32
CA THR A 261 22.77 10.61 23.66
C THR A 261 23.92 9.62 23.52
N ASP A 262 23.79 8.42 24.06
CA ASP A 262 24.83 7.38 24.01
C ASP A 262 24.77 6.55 22.71
N ILE A 263 23.84 6.90 21.81
CA ILE A 263 23.69 6.24 20.52
C ILE A 263 24.95 6.51 19.66
N PRO A 264 25.63 5.46 19.16
CA PRO A 264 26.78 5.65 18.29
C PRO A 264 26.35 6.25 16.95
N GLU A 265 27.28 6.86 16.25
CA GLU A 265 27.10 7.19 14.84
C GLU A 265 26.97 5.91 14.00
N TRP A 266 26.44 6.05 12.79
CA TRP A 266 26.34 4.93 11.88
C TRP A 266 27.72 4.35 11.55
N ASP A 267 27.84 3.02 11.65
CA ASP A 267 29.05 2.29 11.26
C ASP A 267 28.94 1.88 9.79
N ASP A 268 29.79 2.45 8.95
CA ASP A 268 29.87 2.13 7.52
C ASP A 268 30.49 0.76 7.22
N ALA A 269 31.04 0.08 8.26
CA ALA A 269 31.65 -1.22 8.10
C ALA A 269 30.65 -2.24 7.52
N GLY A 270 30.93 -2.75 6.34
CA GLY A 270 30.09 -3.72 5.64
C GLY A 270 29.06 -3.13 4.67
N THR A 271 28.83 -1.81 4.65
CA THR A 271 27.89 -1.18 3.70
C THR A 271 28.54 -0.88 2.33
N LEU A 272 29.86 -0.96 2.24
CA LEU A 272 30.64 -0.75 1.02
C LEU A 272 30.82 -2.05 0.20
N SER A 273 30.23 -3.16 0.58
CA SER A 273 30.28 -4.40 -0.19
C SER A 273 29.39 -4.30 -1.44
N ASN A 274 29.99 -4.59 -2.59
CA ASN A 274 29.32 -4.56 -3.88
C ASN A 274 28.16 -5.57 -3.89
N GLU A 275 26.89 -5.13 -3.91
CA GLU A 275 25.71 -5.98 -3.93
C GLU A 275 25.66 -6.94 -5.12
N GLU A 276 26.38 -6.63 -6.21
CA GLU A 276 26.54 -7.52 -7.37
C GLU A 276 27.17 -8.89 -7.04
N ARG A 277 27.74 -9.07 -5.85
CA ARG A 277 28.30 -10.35 -5.39
C ARG A 277 27.34 -11.23 -4.61
N VAL A 278 26.12 -10.77 -4.34
CA VAL A 278 25.12 -11.48 -3.51
C VAL A 278 24.00 -12.07 -4.37
N LEU A 279 23.96 -11.77 -5.66
CA LEU A 279 23.12 -12.37 -6.68
C LEU A 279 23.97 -13.31 -7.54
#